data_36df473e5e85e4f9fd05c3b82be23eae
#
_entry.id   36df473e5e85e4f9fd05c3b82be23eae
#
_cell.length_a   1.000
_cell.length_b   1.000
_cell.length_c   1.000
_cell.angle_alpha   90.00
_cell.angle_beta   90.00
_cell.angle_gamma   90.00
#
_symmetry.space_group_name_H-M   'P 1'
#
loop_
_entity.id
_entity.type
_entity.pdbx_description
1 polymer ?
#
loop_
_entity_poly.entity_id
_entity_poly.type
_entity_poly.pdbx_seq_one_letter_code
_entity_poly.pdbx_strand_id
1 'polypeptide(L)'
;VLGTEVGEEAQRSFQETPGQQISPVFASTESLAGAGSFAPSAKTAAREAAACDMSRLTSDESFKQLIYIAQQYLNKLLTPTDCQILGNLYSNLGFSGELLEYLIEYCVQNHHTSLRYMEKVALGWHKRGIKDVEQAKASGRGYTKGSFAVMRAMGLSDRSPAEVESEFIEKWFWEYGFTRELIVEACSRTIRQIHKPSFDYADKILQSWSEKKVHT
;
A
#
# COMPACT_ATOMS: atom_id res chain seq x y z
N VAL A 1 34.41 -52.75 -9.27
CA VAL A 1 35.36 -52.41 -10.33
C VAL A 1 35.22 -50.93 -10.58
N LEU A 2 36.15 -50.19 -9.94
CA LEU A 2 37.03 -49.13 -10.47
C LEU A 2 36.28 -47.89 -11.04
N GLY A 3 36.59 -46.67 -10.72
CA GLY A 3 37.73 -45.96 -10.12
C GLY A 3 37.34 -44.49 -9.97
N THR A 4 37.67 -43.89 -8.91
CA THR A 4 38.60 -42.79 -8.57
C THR A 4 39.04 -41.86 -9.70
N GLU A 5 38.94 -40.56 -9.48
CA GLU A 5 39.97 -39.50 -9.56
C GLU A 5 39.29 -38.17 -9.31
N VAL A 6 39.51 -37.39 -8.25
CA VAL A 6 40.57 -36.54 -7.72
C VAL A 6 41.17 -35.56 -8.76
N GLY A 7 41.06 -34.31 -8.49
CA GLY A 7 41.73 -33.17 -9.11
C GLY A 7 41.19 -31.90 -8.50
N GLU A 8 41.60 -31.36 -7.43
CA GLU A 8 42.78 -30.62 -6.97
C GLU A 8 43.10 -29.35 -7.79
N GLU A 9 43.17 -28.28 -7.01
CA GLU A 9 43.89 -27.03 -7.17
C GLU A 9 43.43 -25.95 -8.20
N ALA A 10 43.05 -24.79 -7.64
CA ALA A 10 43.78 -23.55 -7.90
C ALA A 10 43.45 -22.49 -6.84
N GLN A 11 44.26 -22.47 -5.78
CA GLN A 11 44.53 -21.26 -4.99
C GLN A 11 45.29 -20.27 -5.89
N ARG A 12 44.78 -19.00 -6.00
CA ARG A 12 45.60 -17.87 -6.41
C ARG A 12 45.39 -16.69 -5.45
N SER A 13 46.37 -16.64 -4.58
CA SER A 13 47.10 -15.49 -4.02
C SER A 13 46.47 -14.09 -4.20
N PHE A 14 46.13 -13.53 -3.06
CA PHE A 14 46.08 -12.13 -2.75
C PHE A 14 47.46 -11.50 -2.89
N GLN A 15 47.60 -10.47 -3.72
CA GLN A 15 48.75 -9.56 -3.69
C GLN A 15 48.25 -8.21 -3.19
N GLU A 16 48.71 -7.91 -1.99
CA GLU A 16 48.69 -6.56 -1.42
C GLU A 16 49.73 -5.69 -2.15
N THR A 17 49.37 -4.46 -2.46
CA THR A 17 50.35 -3.40 -2.75
C THR A 17 50.00 -2.17 -1.91
N PRO A 18 51.02 -1.49 -1.32
CA PRO A 18 50.82 -0.55 -0.23
C PRO A 18 50.75 0.90 -0.68
N GLY A 19 50.03 1.69 0.10
CA GLY A 19 50.36 3.04 0.51
C GLY A 19 50.48 4.15 -0.53
N GLN A 20 49.46 5.02 -0.56
CA GLN A 20 49.75 6.44 -0.83
C GLN A 20 48.89 7.30 0.13
N GLN A 21 49.63 7.86 1.11
CA GLN A 21 49.20 8.98 1.91
C GLN A 21 49.19 10.22 1.01
N ILE A 22 48.10 10.99 1.00
CA ILE A 22 48.10 12.39 0.57
C ILE A 22 47.43 13.19 1.66
N SER A 23 48.26 14.04 2.26
CA SER A 23 47.97 15.00 3.30
C SER A 23 47.07 16.15 2.79
N PRO A 24 46.43 16.90 3.71
CA PRO A 24 45.45 17.91 3.36
C PRO A 24 46.12 19.22 2.94
N VAL A 25 45.66 19.80 1.86
CA VAL A 25 46.04 21.19 1.49
C VAL A 25 44.92 22.11 2.01
N PHE A 26 45.32 22.89 3.02
CA PHE A 26 44.62 24.10 3.46
C PHE A 26 44.86 25.22 2.42
N ALA A 27 43.77 25.79 1.89
CA ALA A 27 43.82 27.06 1.20
C ALA A 27 42.55 27.87 1.49
N SER A 28 42.73 28.82 2.35
CA SER A 28 42.24 30.18 2.51
C SER A 28 41.03 30.66 1.74
N THR A 29 40.06 31.09 2.56
CA THR A 29 39.14 32.23 2.44
C THR A 29 39.18 33.08 1.18
N GLU A 30 38.03 33.15 0.49
CA GLU A 30 37.54 34.43 -0.04
C GLU A 30 36.03 34.50 0.03
N SER A 31 35.60 35.58 0.66
CA SER A 31 34.21 36.01 0.86
C SER A 31 33.67 36.54 -0.46
N LEU A 32 32.49 35.99 -0.88
CA LEU A 32 31.60 36.74 -1.78
C LEU A 32 30.17 36.53 -1.32
N ALA A 33 29.63 37.59 -0.76
CA ALA A 33 28.22 37.76 -0.46
C ALA A 33 27.42 37.74 -1.76
N GLY A 34 26.56 36.73 -1.92
CA GLY A 34 25.51 36.65 -2.94
C GLY A 34 24.24 36.09 -2.29
N ALA A 35 23.41 37.01 -1.82
CA ALA A 35 22.10 36.65 -1.29
C ALA A 35 21.19 36.17 -2.44
N GLY A 36 21.26 34.87 -2.71
CA GLY A 36 20.26 34.17 -3.52
C GLY A 36 19.25 33.54 -2.58
N SER A 37 18.08 34.16 -2.44
CA SER A 37 16.93 33.60 -1.77
C SER A 37 16.49 32.30 -2.50
N PHE A 38 17.00 31.15 -2.05
CA PHE A 38 16.48 29.85 -2.46
C PHE A 38 15.21 29.59 -1.66
N ALA A 39 14.06 29.91 -2.25
CA ALA A 39 12.79 29.41 -1.74
C ALA A 39 12.84 27.87 -1.76
N PRO A 40 12.57 27.19 -0.64
CA PRO A 40 12.53 25.74 -0.63
C PRO A 40 11.46 25.25 -1.61
N SER A 41 11.82 24.29 -2.45
CA SER A 41 10.87 23.71 -3.40
C SER A 41 9.69 23.10 -2.63
N ALA A 42 8.47 23.15 -3.21
CA ALA A 42 7.27 22.64 -2.58
C ALA A 42 7.40 21.18 -2.06
N LYS A 43 8.31 20.39 -2.65
CA LYS A 43 8.65 19.04 -2.18
C LYS A 43 9.48 19.04 -0.89
N THR A 44 10.31 20.04 -0.66
CA THR A 44 11.12 20.16 0.56
C THR A 44 10.28 20.63 1.73
N ALA A 45 9.39 21.61 1.50
CA ALA A 45 8.44 22.10 2.50
C ALA A 45 7.43 21.01 2.93
N ALA A 46 6.93 20.19 1.98
CA ALA A 46 6.06 19.06 2.28
C ALA A 46 6.76 17.95 3.08
N ARG A 47 8.06 17.75 2.84
CA ARG A 47 8.88 16.78 3.58
C ARG A 47 9.21 17.26 4.99
N GLU A 48 9.45 18.56 5.18
CA GLU A 48 9.67 19.18 6.48
C GLU A 48 8.39 19.23 7.31
N ALA A 49 7.24 19.52 6.71
CA ALA A 49 5.93 19.45 7.37
C ALA A 49 5.61 18.01 7.82
N ALA A 50 5.86 17.00 6.98
CA ALA A 50 5.67 15.60 7.32
C ALA A 50 6.61 15.14 8.45
N ALA A 51 7.85 15.65 8.51
CA ALA A 51 8.79 15.36 9.60
C ALA A 51 8.34 16.00 10.92
N CYS A 52 7.74 17.19 10.89
CA CYS A 52 7.20 17.86 12.07
C CYS A 52 6.01 17.11 12.65
N ASP A 53 5.12 16.60 11.81
CA ASP A 53 3.98 15.79 12.25
C ASP A 53 4.42 14.46 12.89
N MET A 54 5.42 13.80 12.34
CA MET A 54 5.95 12.55 12.92
C MET A 54 6.57 12.76 14.31
N SER A 55 7.20 13.89 14.59
CA SER A 55 7.76 14.19 15.90
C SER A 55 6.67 14.35 16.97
N ARG A 56 5.52 14.92 16.61
CA ARG A 56 4.34 15.00 17.48
C ARG A 56 3.71 13.64 17.72
N LEU A 57 3.57 12.85 16.66
CA LEU A 57 2.98 11.52 16.70
C LEU A 57 3.80 10.54 17.53
N THR A 58 5.13 10.63 17.50
CA THR A 58 5.99 9.81 18.37
C THR A 58 5.87 10.16 19.85
N SER A 59 5.28 11.31 20.20
CA SER A 59 4.97 11.68 21.58
C SER A 59 3.54 11.29 22.00
N ASP A 60 2.67 10.95 21.04
CA ASP A 60 1.30 10.52 21.30
C ASP A 60 1.26 9.04 21.73
N GLU A 61 0.76 8.80 22.95
CA GLU A 61 0.70 7.46 23.51
C GLU A 61 -0.27 6.55 22.75
N SER A 62 -1.39 7.11 22.27
CA SER A 62 -2.36 6.37 21.46
C SER A 62 -1.77 5.93 20.13
N PHE A 63 -0.95 6.79 19.51
CA PHE A 63 -0.25 6.43 18.27
C PHE A 63 0.85 5.38 18.50
N LYS A 64 1.58 5.45 19.62
CA LYS A 64 2.57 4.41 19.96
C LYS A 64 1.90 3.06 20.19
N GLN A 65 0.77 3.06 20.87
CA GLN A 65 -0.02 1.84 21.06
C GLN A 65 -0.48 1.26 19.71
N LEU A 66 -0.96 2.10 18.79
CA LEU A 66 -1.34 1.69 17.44
C LEU A 66 -0.16 1.06 16.69
N ILE A 67 1.03 1.67 16.74
CA ILE A 67 2.25 1.12 16.14
C ILE A 67 2.58 -0.25 16.72
N TYR A 68 2.51 -0.40 18.03
CA TYR A 68 2.75 -1.68 18.70
C TYR A 68 1.75 -2.76 18.25
N ILE A 69 0.47 -2.43 18.23
CA ILE A 69 -0.61 -3.32 17.78
C ILE A 69 -0.38 -3.72 16.31
N ALA A 70 -0.07 -2.75 15.43
CA ALA A 70 0.23 -3.00 14.03
C ALA A 70 1.38 -4.00 13.84
N GLN A 71 2.45 -3.88 14.63
CA GLN A 71 3.59 -4.81 14.60
C GLN A 71 3.18 -6.23 15.03
N GLN A 72 2.29 -6.35 16.01
CA GLN A 72 1.78 -7.65 16.46
C GLN A 72 0.95 -8.34 15.37
N TYR A 73 -0.02 -7.63 14.79
CA TYR A 73 -0.87 -8.18 13.73
C TYR A 73 -0.09 -8.54 12.46
N LEU A 74 0.88 -7.71 12.08
CA LEU A 74 1.67 -7.90 10.87
C LEU A 74 2.86 -8.86 11.06
N ASN A 75 3.15 -9.21 12.30
CA ASN A 75 4.31 -10.02 12.71
C ASN A 75 5.64 -9.52 12.08
N LYS A 76 5.80 -8.20 12.00
CA LYS A 76 7.00 -7.54 11.46
C LYS A 76 7.25 -6.20 12.16
N LEU A 77 8.51 -5.77 12.19
CA LEU A 77 8.85 -4.40 12.55
C LEU A 77 8.43 -3.45 11.42
N LEU A 78 7.79 -2.34 11.79
CA LEU A 78 7.37 -1.34 10.82
C LEU A 78 8.57 -0.53 10.34
N THR A 79 8.62 -0.30 9.03
CA THR A 79 9.59 0.61 8.43
C THR A 79 9.20 2.06 8.67
N PRO A 80 10.13 3.03 8.53
CA PRO A 80 9.78 4.46 8.60
C PRO A 80 8.68 4.86 7.62
N THR A 81 8.62 4.25 6.44
CA THR A 81 7.56 4.47 5.45
C THR A 81 6.22 3.92 5.94
N ASP A 82 6.22 2.76 6.59
CA ASP A 82 5.01 2.17 7.19
C ASP A 82 4.46 3.08 8.29
N CYS A 83 5.34 3.64 9.14
CA CYS A 83 4.95 4.59 10.18
C CYS A 83 4.39 5.90 9.58
N GLN A 84 4.95 6.38 8.47
CA GLN A 84 4.42 7.55 7.77
C GLN A 84 3.02 7.31 7.22
N ILE A 85 2.75 6.14 6.64
CA ILE A 85 1.41 5.77 6.17
C ILE A 85 0.41 5.80 7.33
N LEU A 86 0.71 5.11 8.43
CA LEU A 86 -0.18 5.10 9.60
C LEU A 86 -0.34 6.50 10.21
N GLY A 87 0.72 7.30 10.27
CA GLY A 87 0.68 8.69 10.73
C GLY A 87 -0.21 9.57 9.86
N ASN A 88 -0.17 9.41 8.55
CA ASN A 88 -1.05 10.12 7.63
C ASN A 88 -2.53 9.73 7.82
N LEU A 89 -2.81 8.45 8.01
CA LEU A 89 -4.18 8.00 8.26
C LEU A 89 -4.71 8.52 9.59
N TYR A 90 -3.88 8.54 10.62
CA TYR A 90 -4.23 8.99 11.96
C TYR A 90 -4.42 10.53 12.03
N SER A 91 -3.42 11.31 11.56
CA SER A 91 -3.43 12.77 11.71
C SER A 91 -4.17 13.49 10.58
N ASN A 92 -3.90 13.12 9.32
CA ASN A 92 -4.40 13.88 8.18
C ASN A 92 -5.81 13.45 7.77
N LEU A 93 -6.13 12.16 7.84
CA LEU A 93 -7.48 11.65 7.56
C LEU A 93 -8.37 11.61 8.80
N GLY A 94 -7.79 11.82 10.00
CA GLY A 94 -8.52 11.89 11.27
C GLY A 94 -9.16 10.56 11.67
N PHE A 95 -8.56 9.44 11.33
CA PHE A 95 -9.04 8.14 11.78
C PHE A 95 -8.70 7.91 13.24
N SER A 96 -9.67 7.40 14.01
CA SER A 96 -9.41 6.99 15.39
C SER A 96 -8.46 5.79 15.45
N GLY A 97 -7.74 5.65 16.57
CA GLY A 97 -6.89 4.48 16.81
C GLY A 97 -7.66 3.16 16.66
N GLU A 98 -8.88 3.10 17.20
CA GLU A 98 -9.77 1.93 17.12
C GLU A 98 -10.14 1.58 15.66
N LEU A 99 -10.39 2.58 14.83
CA LEU A 99 -10.73 2.36 13.42
C LEU A 99 -9.52 1.85 12.63
N LEU A 100 -8.32 2.36 12.94
CA LEU A 100 -7.07 1.90 12.31
C LEU A 100 -6.68 0.50 12.79
N GLU A 101 -6.90 0.18 14.06
CA GLU A 101 -6.71 -1.18 14.57
C GLU A 101 -7.64 -2.16 13.84
N TYR A 102 -8.92 -1.83 13.73
CA TYR A 102 -9.88 -2.64 12.96
C TYR A 102 -9.50 -2.75 11.48
N LEU A 103 -8.97 -1.68 10.85
CA LEU A 103 -8.47 -1.72 9.48
C LEU A 103 -7.35 -2.75 9.32
N ILE A 104 -6.39 -2.75 10.26
CA ILE A 104 -5.26 -3.69 10.24
C ILE A 104 -5.77 -5.12 10.41
N GLU A 105 -6.62 -5.35 11.42
CA GLU A 105 -7.24 -6.66 11.67
C GLU A 105 -7.99 -7.17 10.44
N TYR A 106 -8.85 -6.33 9.86
CA TYR A 106 -9.63 -6.65 8.66
C TYR A 106 -8.74 -7.05 7.48
N CYS A 107 -7.69 -6.29 7.22
CA CYS A 107 -6.78 -6.58 6.11
C CYS A 107 -5.98 -7.86 6.36
N VAL A 108 -5.48 -8.09 7.57
CA VAL A 108 -4.73 -9.31 7.93
C VAL A 108 -5.62 -10.55 7.84
N GLN A 109 -6.88 -10.48 8.29
CA GLN A 109 -7.85 -11.58 8.15
C GLN A 109 -8.13 -11.94 6.68
N ASN A 110 -8.01 -10.96 5.78
CA ASN A 110 -8.13 -11.17 4.34
C ASN A 110 -6.77 -11.43 3.65
N HIS A 111 -5.74 -11.81 4.41
CA HIS A 111 -4.38 -12.12 3.93
C HIS A 111 -3.61 -10.96 3.29
N HIS A 112 -4.05 -9.72 3.50
CA HIS A 112 -3.37 -8.51 3.03
C HIS A 112 -2.55 -7.85 4.13
N THR A 113 -1.23 -8.08 4.13
CA THR A 113 -0.29 -7.57 5.15
C THR A 113 0.49 -6.32 4.72
N SER A 114 0.21 -5.79 3.53
CA SER A 114 0.85 -4.59 3.00
C SER A 114 0.18 -3.31 3.52
N LEU A 115 0.93 -2.42 4.15
CA LEU A 115 0.39 -1.13 4.60
C LEU A 115 -0.02 -0.20 3.45
N ARG A 116 0.59 -0.34 2.28
CA ARG A 116 0.12 0.37 1.07
C ARG A 116 -1.27 -0.08 0.63
N TYR A 117 -1.57 -1.37 0.82
CA TYR A 117 -2.91 -1.88 0.57
C TYR A 117 -3.90 -1.32 1.62
N MET A 118 -3.54 -1.35 2.90
CA MET A 118 -4.35 -0.78 3.99
C MET A 118 -4.63 0.70 3.79
N GLU A 119 -3.66 1.46 3.28
CA GLU A 119 -3.84 2.86 2.90
C GLU A 119 -4.93 3.04 1.83
N LYS A 120 -4.95 2.20 0.78
CA LYS A 120 -5.99 2.24 -0.25
C LYS A 120 -7.37 1.95 0.31
N VAL A 121 -7.50 0.93 1.19
CA VAL A 121 -8.75 0.60 1.87
C VAL A 121 -9.22 1.77 2.74
N ALA A 122 -8.31 2.36 3.52
CA ALA A 122 -8.59 3.53 4.37
C ALA A 122 -9.07 4.73 3.55
N LEU A 123 -8.40 5.03 2.44
CA LEU A 123 -8.83 6.10 1.52
C LEU A 123 -10.22 5.80 0.94
N GLY A 124 -10.53 4.56 0.64
CA GLY A 124 -11.86 4.12 0.23
C GLY A 124 -12.90 4.33 1.34
N TRP A 125 -12.57 4.06 2.59
CA TRP A 125 -13.43 4.32 3.75
C TRP A 125 -13.65 5.82 3.94
N HIS A 126 -12.59 6.61 3.86
CA HIS A 126 -12.66 8.07 3.98
C HIS A 126 -13.59 8.69 2.92
N LYS A 127 -13.43 8.29 1.64
CA LYS A 127 -14.29 8.74 0.52
C LYS A 127 -15.78 8.43 0.75
N ARG A 128 -16.11 7.35 1.47
CA ARG A 128 -17.49 6.94 1.80
C ARG A 128 -17.98 7.48 3.13
N GLY A 129 -17.18 8.30 3.81
CA GLY A 129 -17.55 8.91 5.09
C GLY A 129 -17.61 7.93 6.26
N ILE A 130 -16.89 6.79 6.18
CA ILE A 130 -16.77 5.82 7.27
C ILE A 130 -15.84 6.41 8.33
N LYS A 131 -16.35 6.61 9.54
CA LYS A 131 -15.65 7.26 10.65
C LYS A 131 -15.53 6.40 11.90
N ASP A 132 -16.28 5.33 11.97
CA ASP A 132 -16.28 4.43 13.11
C ASP A 132 -16.23 2.95 12.70
N VAL A 133 -15.90 2.10 13.68
CA VAL A 133 -15.72 0.66 13.49
C VAL A 133 -17.01 -0.03 13.06
N GLU A 134 -18.18 0.43 13.54
CA GLU A 134 -19.45 -0.21 13.19
C GLU A 134 -19.81 0.04 11.71
N GLN A 135 -19.57 1.25 11.20
CA GLN A 135 -19.72 1.56 9.77
C GLN A 135 -18.74 0.75 8.92
N ALA A 136 -17.50 0.58 9.39
CA ALA A 136 -16.48 -0.23 8.72
C ALA A 136 -16.90 -1.71 8.66
N LYS A 137 -17.40 -2.28 9.76
CA LYS A 137 -17.95 -3.65 9.83
C LYS A 137 -19.15 -3.83 8.90
N ALA A 138 -20.06 -2.87 8.87
CA ALA A 138 -21.21 -2.89 7.96
C ALA A 138 -20.76 -2.88 6.50
N SER A 139 -19.74 -2.06 6.18
CA SER A 139 -19.14 -2.00 4.86
C SER A 139 -18.44 -3.31 4.46
N GLY A 140 -17.69 -3.93 5.37
CA GLY A 140 -17.04 -5.24 5.15
C GLY A 140 -18.04 -6.34 4.85
N ARG A 141 -19.18 -6.39 5.58
CA ARG A 141 -20.28 -7.32 5.28
C ARG A 141 -20.88 -7.07 3.90
N GLY A 142 -20.98 -5.81 3.49
CA GLY A 142 -21.40 -5.42 2.14
C GLY A 142 -20.44 -5.92 1.06
N TYR A 143 -19.14 -5.81 1.31
CA TYR A 143 -18.09 -6.32 0.43
C TYR A 143 -18.19 -7.85 0.23
N THR A 144 -18.31 -8.63 1.30
CA THR A 144 -18.45 -10.10 1.19
C THR A 144 -19.65 -10.48 0.33
N LYS A 145 -20.82 -9.85 0.56
CA LYS A 145 -22.02 -10.08 -0.28
C LYS A 145 -21.80 -9.62 -1.72
N GLY A 146 -21.09 -8.52 -1.91
CA GLY A 146 -20.72 -7.98 -3.23
C GLY A 146 -19.79 -8.93 -3.99
N SER A 147 -18.76 -9.46 -3.33
CA SER A 147 -17.83 -10.42 -3.89
C SER A 147 -18.53 -11.67 -4.42
N PHE A 148 -19.44 -12.26 -3.62
CA PHE A 148 -20.25 -13.39 -4.09
C PHE A 148 -21.13 -13.03 -5.29
N ALA A 149 -21.70 -11.83 -5.33
CA ALA A 149 -22.51 -11.38 -6.46
C ALA A 149 -21.68 -11.24 -7.74
N VAL A 150 -20.45 -10.73 -7.63
CA VAL A 150 -19.49 -10.63 -8.74
C VAL A 150 -19.12 -12.02 -9.26
N MET A 151 -18.73 -12.94 -8.37
CA MET A 151 -18.40 -14.32 -8.76
C MET A 151 -19.56 -14.99 -9.49
N ARG A 152 -20.79 -14.81 -8.97
CA ARG A 152 -22.00 -15.33 -9.63
C ARG A 152 -22.21 -14.70 -11.01
N ALA A 153 -22.05 -13.40 -11.15
CA ALA A 153 -22.19 -12.70 -12.43
C ALA A 153 -21.14 -13.12 -13.47
N MET A 154 -19.96 -13.55 -13.00
CA MET A 154 -18.89 -14.13 -13.83
C MET A 154 -19.10 -15.62 -14.13
N GLY A 155 -20.16 -16.26 -13.57
CA GLY A 155 -20.40 -17.70 -13.73
C GLY A 155 -19.47 -18.59 -12.90
N LEU A 156 -18.87 -18.05 -11.85
CA LEU A 156 -17.89 -18.71 -10.96
C LEU A 156 -18.47 -18.90 -9.55
N SER A 157 -19.76 -19.26 -9.46
CA SER A 157 -20.50 -19.33 -8.19
C SER A 157 -20.14 -20.54 -7.32
N ASP A 158 -19.37 -21.47 -7.82
CA ASP A 158 -18.98 -22.74 -7.19
C ASP A 158 -17.76 -22.63 -6.27
N ARG A 159 -17.08 -21.47 -6.27
CA ARG A 159 -15.86 -21.24 -5.47
C ARG A 159 -15.75 -19.81 -4.96
N SER A 160 -14.90 -19.62 -3.98
CA SER A 160 -14.45 -18.31 -3.54
C SER A 160 -13.51 -17.66 -4.58
N PRO A 161 -13.41 -16.31 -4.62
CA PRO A 161 -12.44 -15.64 -5.47
C PRO A 161 -11.00 -16.09 -5.16
N ALA A 162 -10.18 -16.25 -6.20
CA ALA A 162 -8.75 -16.38 -6.04
C ALA A 162 -8.14 -15.03 -5.62
N GLU A 163 -6.89 -15.04 -5.15
CA GLU A 163 -6.22 -13.82 -4.65
C GLU A 163 -6.24 -12.69 -5.69
N VAL A 164 -5.83 -12.96 -6.94
CA VAL A 164 -5.86 -11.99 -8.04
C VAL A 164 -7.28 -11.49 -8.35
N GLU A 165 -8.29 -12.36 -8.27
CA GLU A 165 -9.69 -11.97 -8.49
C GLU A 165 -10.20 -11.09 -7.36
N SER A 166 -9.79 -11.37 -6.12
CA SER A 166 -10.09 -10.54 -4.95
C SER A 166 -9.51 -9.14 -5.10
N GLU A 167 -8.27 -9.00 -5.59
CA GLU A 167 -7.64 -7.70 -5.87
C GLU A 167 -8.46 -6.86 -6.85
N PHE A 168 -8.96 -7.46 -7.93
CA PHE A 168 -9.85 -6.76 -8.87
C PHE A 168 -11.14 -6.32 -8.21
N ILE A 169 -11.81 -7.23 -7.48
CA ILE A 169 -13.08 -6.94 -6.81
C ILE A 169 -12.89 -5.81 -5.80
N GLU A 170 -11.82 -5.85 -5.01
CA GLU A 170 -11.47 -4.82 -4.04
C GLU A 170 -11.20 -3.47 -4.71
N LYS A 171 -10.41 -3.45 -5.78
CA LYS A 171 -10.15 -2.26 -6.59
C LYS A 171 -11.47 -1.62 -7.05
N TRP A 172 -12.44 -2.40 -7.52
CA TRP A 172 -13.71 -1.90 -8.00
C TRP A 172 -14.57 -1.29 -6.89
N PHE A 173 -14.59 -1.94 -5.72
CA PHE A 173 -15.33 -1.42 -4.57
C PHE A 173 -14.61 -0.25 -3.89
N TRP A 174 -13.28 -0.34 -3.70
CA TRP A 174 -12.53 0.57 -2.84
C TRP A 174 -11.86 1.71 -3.61
N GLU A 175 -11.25 1.44 -4.75
CA GLU A 175 -10.53 2.44 -5.52
C GLU A 175 -11.47 3.21 -6.46
N TYR A 176 -12.30 2.50 -7.22
CA TYR A 176 -13.27 3.12 -8.12
C TYR A 176 -14.55 3.54 -7.41
N GLY A 177 -14.87 2.98 -6.25
CA GLY A 177 -16.03 3.34 -5.44
C GLY A 177 -17.38 2.95 -6.06
N PHE A 178 -17.40 1.95 -6.94
CA PHE A 178 -18.63 1.50 -7.59
C PHE A 178 -19.56 0.74 -6.64
N THR A 179 -20.85 0.85 -6.90
CA THR A 179 -21.85 0.03 -6.22
C THR A 179 -21.82 -1.40 -6.75
N ARG A 180 -22.34 -2.32 -5.96
CA ARG A 180 -22.43 -3.75 -6.34
C ARG A 180 -23.17 -3.93 -7.68
N GLU A 181 -24.22 -3.16 -7.89
CA GLU A 181 -25.07 -3.22 -9.07
C GLU A 181 -24.30 -2.88 -10.35
N LEU A 182 -23.49 -1.82 -10.33
CA LEU A 182 -22.64 -1.42 -11.46
C LEU A 182 -21.55 -2.45 -11.76
N ILE A 183 -20.92 -2.99 -10.71
CA ILE A 183 -19.91 -4.03 -10.89
C ILE A 183 -20.51 -5.29 -11.52
N VAL A 184 -21.67 -5.73 -11.03
CA VAL A 184 -22.39 -6.89 -11.56
C VAL A 184 -22.81 -6.65 -13.02
N GLU A 185 -23.24 -5.44 -13.40
CA GLU A 185 -23.55 -5.11 -14.78
C GLU A 185 -22.30 -5.17 -15.68
N ALA A 186 -21.13 -4.66 -15.23
CA ALA A 186 -19.88 -4.78 -15.97
C ALA A 186 -19.48 -6.24 -16.19
N CYS A 187 -19.62 -7.08 -15.16
CA CYS A 187 -19.37 -8.52 -15.24
C CYS A 187 -20.34 -9.20 -16.22
N SER A 188 -21.61 -8.86 -16.16
CA SER A 188 -22.64 -9.39 -17.07
C SER A 188 -22.37 -8.98 -18.53
N ARG A 189 -21.92 -7.75 -18.77
CA ARG A 189 -21.47 -7.29 -20.11
C ARG A 189 -20.26 -8.06 -20.59
N THR A 190 -19.30 -8.31 -19.70
CA THR A 190 -18.13 -9.13 -20.03
C THR A 190 -18.55 -10.50 -20.54
N ILE A 191 -19.38 -11.22 -19.79
CA ILE A 191 -19.86 -12.55 -20.22
C ILE A 191 -20.64 -12.49 -21.54
N ARG A 192 -21.49 -11.48 -21.73
CA ARG A 192 -22.24 -11.32 -22.98
C ARG A 192 -21.37 -11.07 -24.21
N GLN A 193 -20.24 -10.35 -24.04
CA GLN A 193 -19.37 -9.98 -25.14
C GLN A 193 -18.32 -11.03 -25.49
N ILE A 194 -17.70 -11.63 -24.47
CA ILE A 194 -16.56 -12.55 -24.70
C ILE A 194 -16.89 -14.01 -24.32
N HIS A 195 -18.09 -14.29 -23.81
CA HIS A 195 -18.61 -15.62 -23.45
C HIS A 195 -17.72 -16.42 -22.48
N LYS A 196 -16.89 -15.72 -21.69
CA LYS A 196 -16.02 -16.30 -20.67
C LYS A 196 -15.76 -15.30 -19.53
N PRO A 197 -15.49 -15.76 -18.29
CA PRO A 197 -15.08 -14.89 -17.21
C PRO A 197 -13.72 -14.24 -17.52
N SER A 198 -13.64 -12.92 -17.36
CA SER A 198 -12.40 -12.16 -17.50
C SER A 198 -12.47 -10.91 -16.62
N PHE A 199 -11.71 -10.92 -15.54
CA PHE A 199 -11.62 -9.78 -14.62
C PHE A 199 -10.94 -8.59 -15.28
N ASP A 200 -9.89 -8.81 -16.09
CA ASP A 200 -9.22 -7.75 -16.86
C ASP A 200 -10.16 -7.03 -17.83
N TYR A 201 -11.07 -7.76 -18.47
CA TYR A 201 -12.03 -7.15 -19.40
C TYR A 201 -13.09 -6.35 -18.65
N ALA A 202 -13.59 -6.87 -17.51
CA ALA A 202 -14.52 -6.15 -16.65
C ALA A 202 -13.85 -4.89 -16.05
N ASP A 203 -12.57 -4.97 -15.68
CA ASP A 203 -11.80 -3.84 -15.19
C ASP A 203 -11.72 -2.71 -16.21
N LYS A 204 -11.47 -3.02 -17.49
CA LYS A 204 -11.46 -2.02 -18.56
C LYS A 204 -12.81 -1.33 -18.75
N ILE A 205 -13.91 -2.07 -18.61
CA ILE A 205 -15.26 -1.49 -18.65
C ILE A 205 -15.43 -0.52 -17.47
N LEU A 206 -15.11 -0.96 -16.25
CA LEU A 206 -15.25 -0.16 -15.04
C LEU A 206 -14.32 1.04 -15.06
N GLN A 207 -13.09 0.89 -15.53
CA GLN A 207 -12.16 2.02 -15.70
C GLN A 207 -12.76 3.08 -16.65
N SER A 208 -13.28 2.68 -17.80
CA SER A 208 -13.95 3.60 -18.73
C SER A 208 -15.16 4.31 -18.09
N TRP A 209 -15.91 3.62 -17.23
CA TRP A 209 -17.03 4.23 -16.49
C TRP A 209 -16.55 5.19 -15.42
N SER A 210 -15.46 4.88 -14.73
CA SER A 210 -14.84 5.78 -13.76
C SER A 210 -14.37 7.08 -14.42
N GLU A 211 -13.69 6.99 -15.56
CA GLU A 211 -13.24 8.14 -16.34
C GLU A 211 -14.42 9.02 -16.81
N LYS A 212 -15.53 8.39 -17.18
CA LYS A 212 -16.77 9.06 -17.61
C LYS A 212 -17.68 9.50 -16.46
N LYS A 213 -17.24 9.29 -15.21
CA LYS A 213 -18.00 9.61 -13.98
C LYS A 213 -19.41 9.00 -13.97
N VAL A 214 -19.55 7.77 -14.46
CA VAL A 214 -20.82 7.02 -14.40
C VAL A 214 -20.99 6.50 -12.98
N HIS A 215 -22.00 6.99 -12.24
CA HIS A 215 -22.25 6.61 -10.85
C HIS A 215 -23.63 5.99 -10.62
N THR A 216 -24.47 5.88 -11.66
CA THR A 216 -25.82 5.30 -11.63
C THR A 216 -26.11 4.44 -12.85
#